data_38e70ffebcce44606406f75f07c36445
#
_entry.id   38e70ffebcce44606406f75f07c36445
#
_cell.length_a   1.000
_cell.length_b   1.000
_cell.length_c   1.000
_cell.angle_alpha   90.00
_cell.angle_beta   90.00
_cell.angle_gamma   90.00
#
_symmetry.space_group_name_H-M   'P 1'
#
loop_
_entity.id
_entity.type
_entity.pdbx_description
1 polymer ?
#
loop_
_entity_poly.entity_id
_entity_poly.type
_entity_poly.pdbx_seq_one_letter_code
_entity_poly.pdbx_strand_id
1 'polypeptide(L)'
;MKVFWTETAVNHLSAIYNYISQNSPQYAQRLVERLTRRSEQIANFPFSVRLVPEFETEQIREVIEGSYRIIYYIKPEQIDVIAVLHAARNIENPQD
;
A
#
# COMPACT_ATOMS: atom_id res chain seq x y z
N MET A 1 4.20 4.44 -15.59
CA MET A 1 5.23 4.56 -14.56
C MET A 1 5.41 3.21 -13.87
N LYS A 2 6.63 2.85 -13.54
CA LYS A 2 6.92 1.56 -12.94
C LYS A 2 6.56 1.55 -11.45
N VAL A 3 5.96 0.46 -10.97
CA VAL A 3 5.61 0.29 -9.56
C VAL A 3 6.57 -0.69 -8.93
N PHE A 4 7.14 -0.27 -7.81
CA PHE A 4 8.14 -1.03 -7.07
C PHE A 4 7.63 -1.26 -5.65
N TRP A 5 7.67 -2.49 -5.17
CA TRP A 5 7.32 -2.81 -3.80
C TRP A 5 8.57 -2.83 -2.93
N THR A 6 8.61 -1.99 -1.91
CA THR A 6 9.74 -2.01 -0.96
C THR A 6 9.69 -3.29 -0.13
N GLU A 7 10.82 -3.63 0.47
CA GLU A 7 10.88 -4.77 1.38
C GLU A 7 9.87 -4.64 2.52
N THR A 8 9.74 -3.45 3.10
CA THR A 8 8.76 -3.20 4.15
C THR A 8 7.34 -3.47 3.68
N ALA A 9 6.98 -2.99 2.50
CA ALA A 9 5.64 -3.21 1.95
C ALA A 9 5.39 -4.69 1.66
N VAL A 10 6.38 -5.40 1.14
CA VAL A 10 6.28 -6.86 0.92
C VAL A 10 6.08 -7.59 2.24
N ASN A 11 6.80 -7.19 3.28
CA ASN A 11 6.65 -7.78 4.61
C ASN A 11 5.26 -7.53 5.18
N HIS A 12 4.71 -6.31 4.97
CA HIS A 12 3.34 -6.01 5.37
C HIS A 12 2.34 -6.92 4.66
N LEU A 13 2.51 -7.09 3.35
CA LEU A 13 1.62 -7.92 2.56
C LEU A 13 1.69 -9.38 3.01
N SER A 14 2.89 -9.89 3.27
CA SER A 14 3.08 -11.25 3.77
C SER A 14 2.42 -11.46 5.12
N ALA A 15 2.52 -10.48 6.02
CA ALA A 15 1.90 -10.55 7.33
C ALA A 15 0.37 -10.59 7.22
N ILE A 16 -0.20 -9.78 6.33
CA ILE A 16 -1.64 -9.77 6.05
C ILE A 16 -2.06 -11.14 5.53
N TYR A 17 -1.33 -11.68 4.56
CA TYR A 17 -1.62 -12.99 3.99
C TYR A 17 -1.60 -14.06 5.07
N ASN A 18 -0.54 -14.11 5.88
CA ASN A 18 -0.38 -15.15 6.91
C ASN A 18 -1.49 -15.08 7.95
N TYR A 19 -1.87 -13.88 8.36
CA TYR A 19 -2.92 -13.70 9.35
C TYR A 19 -4.28 -14.17 8.83
N ILE A 20 -4.65 -13.75 7.62
CA ILE A 20 -5.97 -14.08 7.05
C ILE A 20 -6.03 -15.54 6.63
N SER A 21 -4.92 -16.10 6.14
CA SER A 21 -4.90 -17.49 5.66
C SER A 21 -5.12 -18.51 6.76
N GLN A 22 -4.95 -18.12 8.03
CA GLN A 22 -5.27 -19.00 9.16
C GLN A 22 -6.74 -19.41 9.15
N ASN A 23 -7.63 -18.53 8.68
CA ASN A 23 -9.05 -18.80 8.61
C ASN A 23 -9.51 -19.14 7.19
N SER A 24 -8.92 -18.50 6.18
CA SER A 24 -9.33 -18.68 4.79
C SER A 24 -8.17 -18.41 3.84
N PRO A 25 -7.42 -19.45 3.43
CA PRO A 25 -6.36 -19.28 2.43
C PRO A 25 -6.85 -18.71 1.11
N GLN A 26 -8.07 -19.08 0.69
CA GLN A 26 -8.63 -18.57 -0.56
C GLN A 26 -8.91 -17.07 -0.50
N TYR A 27 -9.46 -16.62 0.61
CA TYR A 27 -9.70 -15.18 0.79
C TYR A 27 -8.39 -14.41 0.85
N ALA A 28 -7.38 -14.96 1.57
CA ALA A 28 -6.07 -14.33 1.66
C ALA A 28 -5.44 -14.15 0.27
N GLN A 29 -5.52 -15.17 -0.57
CA GLN A 29 -4.99 -15.09 -1.93
C GLN A 29 -5.70 -14.02 -2.76
N ARG A 30 -7.04 -13.98 -2.70
CA ARG A 30 -7.81 -12.99 -3.44
C ARG A 30 -7.51 -11.57 -2.97
N LEU A 31 -7.31 -11.39 -1.66
CA LEU A 31 -6.97 -10.09 -1.10
C LEU A 31 -5.61 -9.60 -1.59
N VAL A 32 -4.60 -10.47 -1.55
CA VAL A 32 -3.26 -10.14 -2.04
C VAL A 32 -3.31 -9.77 -3.52
N GLU A 33 -4.03 -10.54 -4.33
CA GLU A 33 -4.18 -10.22 -5.75
C GLU A 33 -4.86 -8.87 -5.96
N ARG A 34 -5.88 -8.57 -5.17
CA ARG A 34 -6.62 -7.31 -5.27
C ARG A 34 -5.74 -6.11 -4.89
N LEU A 35 -4.97 -6.25 -3.80
CA LEU A 35 -4.06 -5.20 -3.36
C LEU A 35 -2.95 -4.96 -4.38
N THR A 36 -2.39 -6.02 -4.94
CA THR A 36 -1.35 -5.93 -5.95
C THR A 36 -1.87 -5.25 -7.22
N ARG A 37 -3.05 -5.66 -7.68
CA ARG A 37 -3.68 -5.05 -8.86
C ARG A 37 -3.96 -3.57 -8.63
N ARG A 38 -4.43 -3.22 -7.43
CA ARG A 38 -4.71 -1.83 -7.12
C ARG A 38 -3.44 -0.99 -7.15
N SER A 39 -2.33 -1.53 -6.65
CA SER A 39 -1.05 -0.81 -6.67
C SER A 39 -0.57 -0.54 -8.10
N GLU A 40 -0.84 -1.45 -9.03
CA GLU A 40 -0.48 -1.25 -10.44
C GLU A 40 -1.34 -0.16 -11.09
N GLN A 41 -2.62 -0.06 -10.71
CA GLN A 41 -3.52 0.94 -11.27
C GLN A 41 -3.11 2.36 -10.91
N ILE A 42 -2.51 2.57 -9.73
CA ILE A 42 -2.10 3.93 -9.33
C ILE A 42 -1.01 4.49 -10.22
N ALA A 43 -0.27 3.65 -10.93
CA ALA A 43 0.78 4.10 -11.83
C ALA A 43 0.28 4.99 -12.97
N ASN A 44 -1.01 4.86 -13.33
CA ASN A 44 -1.59 5.64 -14.41
C ASN A 44 -1.89 7.09 -13.99
N PHE A 45 -2.30 7.29 -12.74
CA PHE A 45 -2.70 8.60 -12.22
C PHE A 45 -2.24 8.74 -10.77
N PRO A 46 -0.93 8.78 -10.51
CA PRO A 46 -0.42 8.67 -9.13
C PRO A 46 -0.81 9.83 -8.23
N PHE A 47 -1.03 11.03 -8.78
CA PHE A 47 -1.42 12.19 -8.00
C PHE A 47 -2.93 12.38 -7.87
N SER A 48 -3.73 11.45 -8.44
CA SER A 48 -5.20 11.55 -8.38
C SER A 48 -5.77 11.05 -7.06
N VAL A 49 -4.97 10.37 -6.24
CA VAL A 49 -5.41 9.84 -4.96
C VAL A 49 -4.96 10.75 -3.83
N ARG A 50 -5.47 10.47 -2.62
CA ARG A 50 -5.37 11.43 -1.54
C ARG A 50 -3.98 11.49 -0.90
N LEU A 51 -3.70 12.61 -0.26
CA LEU A 51 -2.50 12.78 0.57
C LEU A 51 -2.62 11.90 1.82
N VAL A 52 -1.47 11.45 2.34
CA VAL A 52 -1.42 10.72 3.59
C VAL A 52 -1.40 11.74 4.73
N PRO A 53 -2.39 11.72 5.65
CA PRO A 53 -2.48 12.73 6.70
C PRO A 53 -1.26 12.78 7.62
N GLU A 54 -0.56 11.66 7.79
CA GLU A 54 0.62 11.58 8.67
C GLU A 54 1.87 12.22 8.06
N PHE A 55 1.85 12.54 6.77
CA PHE A 55 3.01 13.13 6.07
C PHE A 55 2.61 14.46 5.43
N GLU A 56 3.53 15.42 5.49
CA GLU A 56 3.32 16.74 4.90
C GLU A 56 4.10 16.86 3.59
N THR A 57 3.82 15.96 2.63
CA THR A 57 4.47 15.98 1.34
C THR A 57 3.53 15.49 0.25
N GLU A 58 3.59 16.15 -0.90
CA GLU A 58 2.75 15.80 -2.05
C GLU A 58 3.15 14.48 -2.70
N GLN A 59 4.38 14.03 -2.49
CA GLN A 59 4.87 12.80 -3.10
C GLN A 59 4.37 11.54 -2.40
N ILE A 60 3.89 11.65 -1.16
CA ILE A 60 3.38 10.49 -0.44
C ILE A 60 1.86 10.49 -0.54
N ARG A 61 1.34 9.45 -1.15
CA ARG A 61 -0.08 9.30 -1.43
C ARG A 61 -0.58 7.96 -0.93
N GLU A 62 -1.88 7.84 -0.80
CA GLU A 62 -2.48 6.58 -0.42
C GLU A 62 -3.75 6.32 -1.21
N VAL A 63 -4.07 5.03 -1.34
CA VAL A 63 -5.35 4.60 -1.87
C VAL A 63 -5.92 3.59 -0.88
N ILE A 64 -7.23 3.68 -0.67
CA ILE A 64 -7.94 2.74 0.19
C ILE A 64 -8.48 1.61 -0.69
N GLU A 65 -8.17 0.38 -0.33
CA GLU A 65 -8.71 -0.81 -0.98
C GLU A 65 -9.30 -1.72 0.08
N GLY A 66 -10.64 -1.78 0.14
CA GLY A 66 -11.32 -2.51 1.20
C GLY A 66 -10.96 -1.93 2.56
N SER A 67 -10.45 -2.78 3.44
CA SER A 67 -10.04 -2.39 4.80
C SER A 67 -8.58 -1.96 4.91
N TYR A 68 -7.90 -1.77 3.78
CA TYR A 68 -6.46 -1.53 3.78
C TYR A 68 -6.11 -0.23 3.10
N ARG A 69 -5.00 0.36 3.57
CA ARG A 69 -4.36 1.54 2.98
C ARG A 69 -3.11 1.07 2.24
N ILE A 70 -3.00 1.43 0.98
CA ILE A 70 -1.76 1.24 0.21
C ILE A 70 -1.09 2.60 0.14
N ILE A 71 0.09 2.73 0.75
CA ILE A 71 0.81 3.99 0.84
C ILE A 71 2.03 3.91 -0.07
N TYR A 72 2.24 4.94 -0.88
CA TYR A 72 3.31 4.94 -1.85
C TYR A 72 3.98 6.30 -1.95
N TYR A 73 5.23 6.27 -2.40
CA TYR A 73 6.05 7.45 -2.63
C TYR A 73 6.25 7.61 -4.14
N ILE A 74 5.91 8.79 -4.66
CA ILE A 74 6.01 9.07 -6.09
C ILE A 74 7.38 9.68 -6.36
N LYS A 75 8.20 8.96 -7.13
CA LYS A 75 9.49 9.43 -7.61
C LYS A 75 9.36 9.88 -9.06
N PRO A 76 10.37 10.56 -9.63
CA PRO A 76 10.26 11.04 -11.01
C PRO A 76 9.97 9.95 -12.04
N GLU A 77 10.51 8.73 -11.86
CA GLU A 77 10.38 7.68 -12.87
C GLU A 77 9.75 6.41 -12.34
N GLN A 78 9.39 6.37 -11.05
CA GLN A 78 8.80 5.18 -10.48
C GLN A 78 7.98 5.52 -9.23
N ILE A 79 7.14 4.58 -8.86
CA ILE A 79 6.34 4.65 -7.65
C ILE A 79 6.82 3.54 -6.72
N ASP A 80 7.21 3.90 -5.50
CA ASP A 80 7.54 2.91 -4.48
C ASP A 80 6.34 2.69 -3.57
N VAL A 81 5.83 1.47 -3.51
CA VAL A 81 4.85 1.10 -2.49
C VAL A 81 5.62 0.90 -1.19
N ILE A 82 5.36 1.76 -0.21
CA ILE A 82 6.16 1.78 1.02
C ILE A 82 5.47 1.10 2.20
N ALA A 83 4.15 0.95 2.15
CA ALA A 83 3.42 0.29 3.23
C ALA A 83 2.06 -0.19 2.77
N VAL A 84 1.55 -1.25 3.38
CA VAL A 84 0.17 -1.69 3.27
C VAL A 84 -0.32 -1.94 4.69
N LEU A 85 -1.28 -1.13 5.15
CA LEU A 85 -1.73 -1.17 6.52
C LEU A 85 -3.25 -1.25 6.57
N HIS A 86 -3.78 -1.77 7.67
CA HIS A 86 -5.22 -1.67 7.92
C HIS A 86 -5.61 -0.20 7.95
N ALA A 87 -6.77 0.14 7.36
CA ALA A 87 -7.17 1.53 7.16
C ALA A 87 -7.29 2.34 8.46
N ALA A 88 -7.58 1.67 9.57
CA ALA A 88 -7.69 2.33 10.87
C ALA A 88 -6.34 2.55 11.56
N ARG A 89 -5.24 1.99 10.99
CA ARG A 89 -3.93 2.06 11.60
C ARG A 89 -3.13 3.23 11.05
N ASN A 90 -2.45 3.96 11.93
CA ASN A 90 -1.55 5.03 11.52
C ASN A 90 -0.20 4.49 11.12
N ILE A 91 0.40 5.11 10.09
CA ILE A 91 1.79 4.84 9.76
C ILE A 91 2.68 5.69 10.68
N GLU A 92 3.74 5.06 11.21
CA GLU A 92 4.68 5.78 12.04
C GLU A 92 5.54 6.73 11.21
N ASN A 93 5.64 7.98 11.68
CA ASN A 93 6.53 8.93 11.05
C ASN A 93 7.96 8.61 11.51
N PRO A 94 8.92 8.45 10.58
CA PRO A 94 10.30 8.13 10.95
C PRO A 94 10.96 9.18 11.84
N GLN A 95 10.39 10.37 11.96
CA GLN A 95 10.91 11.44 12.80
C GLN A 95 10.37 11.41 14.23
N ASP A 96 9.42 10.56 14.52
CA ASP A 96 8.82 10.42 15.84
C ASP A 96 9.59 9.45 16.72
#